data_18276c7fcf2b1fd6617b8b2199ec86ba
#
_entry.id   18276c7fcf2b1fd6617b8b2199ec86ba
#
_cell.length_a   1.000
_cell.length_b   1.000
_cell.length_c   1.000
_cell.angle_alpha   90.00
_cell.angle_beta   90.00
_cell.angle_gamma   90.00
#
_symmetry.space_group_name_H-M   'P 1'
#
loop_
_entity.id
_entity.type
_entity.pdbx_description
1 polymer ?
#
loop_
_entity_poly.entity_id
_entity_poly.type
_entity_poly.pdbx_seq_one_letter_code
_entity_poly.pdbx_strand_id
1 'polypeptide(L)'
;RQMCIRDSYADRVVTEITCHGKGAGFLFGGGGTVVDVGGQDTKVIVLRGGKVVKFAMNDKCSAGTGKFLEVMANRLGVSQEELARLARAGAPTSISSMCTVFAESEVISLIGKGTPREDIAYAVIESVVERVSVLVAQGKGAPYFLTGGLCDNGYFVERLGARLGEPVATESRARFAGAVGAALLAAEGEGRRS
;
A
#
# COMPACT_ATOMS: atom_id res chain seq x y z
N ARG A 1 5.73 25.02 5.26
CA ARG A 1 4.81 25.31 4.14
C ARG A 1 3.42 24.72 4.35
N GLN A 2 3.28 23.48 4.83
CA GLN A 2 1.95 22.88 5.11
C GLN A 2 1.20 23.60 6.25
N MET A 3 1.90 24.14 7.24
CA MET A 3 1.28 24.89 8.33
C MET A 3 0.59 26.16 7.84
N CYS A 4 1.20 26.92 6.90
CA CYS A 4 0.60 28.13 6.34
C CYS A 4 -0.68 27.86 5.52
N ILE A 5 -0.71 26.76 4.76
CA ILE A 5 -1.91 26.33 4.03
C ILE A 5 -3.01 25.94 5.02
N ARG A 6 -2.66 25.19 6.06
CA ARG A 6 -3.57 24.77 7.11
C ARG A 6 -4.28 25.94 7.78
N ASP A 7 -3.54 26.98 8.12
CA ASP A 7 -4.04 28.12 8.87
C ASP A 7 -4.86 29.11 8.01
N SER A 8 -4.69 29.05 6.67
CA SER A 8 -5.37 30.00 5.75
C SER A 8 -6.60 29.47 5.05
N TYR A 9 -6.79 28.14 4.92
CA TYR A 9 -7.87 27.56 4.11
C TYR A 9 -8.75 26.55 4.86
N ALA A 10 -8.27 26.01 5.98
CA ALA A 10 -8.93 24.88 6.61
C ALA A 10 -9.72 25.32 7.86
N ASP A 11 -11.03 25.11 7.85
CA ASP A 11 -11.87 25.21 9.05
C ASP A 11 -11.51 24.17 10.11
N ARG A 12 -10.98 23.02 9.66
CA ARG A 12 -10.58 21.93 10.53
C ARG A 12 -9.39 21.17 9.95
N VAL A 13 -8.45 20.80 10.81
CA VAL A 13 -7.30 19.95 10.46
C VAL A 13 -7.48 18.57 11.07
N VAL A 14 -7.36 17.55 10.24
CA VAL A 14 -7.45 16.14 10.63
C VAL A 14 -6.23 15.40 10.07
N THR A 15 -5.71 14.44 10.82
CA THR A 15 -4.57 13.65 10.34
C THR A 15 -4.98 12.74 9.19
N GLU A 16 -4.05 12.46 8.29
CA GLU A 16 -4.25 11.53 7.18
C GLU A 16 -4.72 10.15 7.67
N ILE A 17 -4.11 9.62 8.75
CA ILE A 17 -4.48 8.35 9.37
C ILE A 17 -5.95 8.33 9.80
N THR A 18 -6.43 9.44 10.37
CA THR A 18 -7.84 9.56 10.78
C THR A 18 -8.78 9.56 9.57
N CYS A 19 -8.43 10.32 8.53
CA CYS A 19 -9.20 10.33 7.27
C CYS A 19 -9.22 8.94 6.65
N HIS A 20 -8.06 8.30 6.55
CA HIS A 20 -7.93 6.98 5.95
C HIS A 20 -8.74 5.93 6.72
N GLY A 21 -8.63 5.92 8.05
CA GLY A 21 -9.41 5.02 8.90
C GLY A 21 -10.93 5.24 8.79
N LYS A 22 -11.37 6.51 8.70
CA LYS A 22 -12.79 6.84 8.49
C LYS A 22 -13.30 6.35 7.14
N GLY A 23 -12.55 6.60 6.06
CA GLY A 23 -12.93 6.17 4.72
C GLY A 23 -12.92 4.65 4.57
N ALA A 24 -11.88 3.98 5.05
CA ALA A 24 -11.81 2.53 5.03
C ALA A 24 -12.93 1.90 5.88
N GLY A 25 -13.25 2.47 7.05
CA GLY A 25 -14.37 2.03 7.87
C GLY A 25 -15.72 2.14 7.15
N PHE A 26 -15.90 3.17 6.33
CA PHE A 26 -17.08 3.35 5.49
C PHE A 26 -17.14 2.32 4.35
N LEU A 27 -16.01 2.07 3.67
CA LEU A 27 -15.93 1.16 2.53
C LEU A 27 -16.05 -0.32 2.94
N PHE A 28 -15.49 -0.69 4.10
CA PHE A 28 -15.31 -2.09 4.50
C PHE A 28 -16.04 -2.49 5.80
N GLY A 29 -16.88 -1.62 6.36
CA GLY A 29 -17.73 -2.00 7.50
C GLY A 29 -17.13 -1.83 8.90
N GLY A 30 -16.04 -1.06 9.05
CA GLY A 30 -15.64 -0.50 10.35
C GLY A 30 -14.81 -1.38 11.29
N GLY A 31 -14.41 -2.59 10.89
CA GLY A 31 -13.53 -3.47 11.69
C GLY A 31 -12.50 -4.18 10.85
N GLY A 32 -11.29 -4.41 11.39
CA GLY A 32 -10.21 -5.14 10.71
C GLY A 32 -8.92 -4.33 10.54
N THR A 33 -8.04 -4.83 9.71
CA THR A 33 -6.73 -4.25 9.43
C THR A 33 -6.68 -3.72 8.00
N VAL A 34 -6.56 -2.42 7.86
CA VAL A 34 -6.37 -1.74 6.57
C VAL A 34 -4.89 -1.65 6.28
N VAL A 35 -4.49 -2.14 5.11
CA VAL A 35 -3.14 -2.03 4.57
C VAL A 35 -3.21 -1.02 3.44
N ASP A 36 -2.63 0.15 3.65
CA ASP A 36 -2.55 1.21 2.64
C ASP A 36 -1.17 1.18 2.01
N VAL A 37 -1.10 0.85 0.73
CA VAL A 37 0.18 0.88 -0.01
C VAL A 37 0.15 2.03 -1.00
N GLY A 38 0.74 3.13 -0.57
CA GLY A 38 0.87 4.35 -1.34
C GLY A 38 2.07 4.36 -2.29
N GLY A 39 2.24 5.48 -2.98
CA GLY A 39 3.38 5.69 -3.86
C GLY A 39 4.71 5.81 -3.11
N GLN A 40 4.74 6.43 -1.93
CA GLN A 40 5.98 6.71 -1.18
C GLN A 40 5.98 6.16 0.25
N ASP A 41 4.85 5.75 0.74
CA ASP A 41 4.70 5.20 2.09
C ASP A 41 3.77 4.00 2.11
N THR A 42 3.81 3.26 3.20
CA THR A 42 2.89 2.15 3.46
C THR A 42 2.41 2.26 4.90
N LYS A 43 1.11 2.13 5.10
CA LYS A 43 0.47 2.23 6.42
C LYS A 43 -0.32 0.98 6.72
N VAL A 44 -0.31 0.59 7.98
CA VAL A 44 -1.20 -0.45 8.53
C VAL A 44 -2.03 0.20 9.61
N ILE A 45 -3.34 0.18 9.45
CA ILE A 45 -4.30 0.87 10.32
C ILE A 45 -5.29 -0.17 10.86
N VAL A 46 -5.33 -0.33 12.17
CA VAL A 46 -6.27 -1.26 12.83
C VAL A 46 -7.53 -0.51 13.23
N LEU A 47 -8.67 -1.00 12.76
CA LEU A 47 -9.98 -0.44 13.01
C LEU A 47 -10.78 -1.31 13.98
N ARG A 48 -11.45 -0.67 14.96
CA ARG A 48 -12.47 -1.30 15.81
C ARG A 48 -13.66 -0.34 15.96
N GLY A 49 -14.84 -0.80 15.59
CA GLY A 49 -16.05 0.03 15.64
C GLY A 49 -15.92 1.33 14.86
N GLY A 50 -15.29 1.30 13.68
CA GLY A 50 -15.08 2.46 12.83
C GLY A 50 -14.01 3.46 13.31
N LYS A 51 -13.27 3.15 14.38
CA LYS A 51 -12.23 4.02 14.94
C LYS A 51 -10.84 3.39 14.77
N VAL A 52 -9.86 4.24 14.50
CA VAL A 52 -8.44 3.85 14.50
C VAL A 52 -8.00 3.57 15.93
N VAL A 53 -7.57 2.34 16.22
CA VAL A 53 -7.07 1.95 17.55
C VAL A 53 -5.56 1.77 17.57
N LYS A 54 -4.95 1.49 16.42
CA LYS A 54 -3.50 1.34 16.26
C LYS A 54 -3.11 1.64 14.83
N PHE A 55 -1.92 2.13 14.61
CA PHE A 55 -1.32 2.20 13.28
C PHE A 55 0.19 1.98 13.33
N ALA A 56 0.75 1.53 12.22
CA ALA A 56 2.18 1.48 11.94
C ALA A 56 2.39 2.00 10.52
N MET A 57 3.54 2.59 10.24
CA MET A 57 3.84 3.09 8.90
C MET A 57 5.32 2.96 8.57
N ASN A 58 5.59 2.83 7.28
CA ASN A 58 6.88 3.00 6.66
C ASN A 58 6.81 4.24 5.75
N ASP A 59 7.36 5.34 6.20
CA ASP A 59 7.40 6.64 5.50
C ASP A 59 8.83 7.10 5.17
N LYS A 60 9.84 6.29 5.53
CA LYS A 60 11.25 6.65 5.40
C LYS A 60 11.99 5.88 4.32
N CYS A 61 11.44 4.77 3.86
CA CYS A 61 12.05 3.91 2.88
C CYS A 61 11.08 3.55 1.78
N SER A 62 11.44 3.79 0.52
CA SER A 62 10.60 3.45 -0.63
C SER A 62 10.44 1.94 -0.85
N ALA A 63 11.31 1.13 -0.24
CA ALA A 63 11.15 -0.33 -0.24
C ALA A 63 9.84 -0.72 0.47
N GLY A 64 9.01 -1.52 -0.18
CA GLY A 64 7.68 -1.87 0.30
C GLY A 64 6.58 -0.86 -0.08
N THR A 65 6.82 0.00 -1.08
CA THR A 65 5.88 0.99 -1.57
C THR A 65 5.70 0.90 -3.09
N GLY A 66 4.73 1.64 -3.64
CA GLY A 66 4.53 1.74 -5.08
C GLY A 66 5.74 2.32 -5.83
N LYS A 67 6.54 3.19 -5.18
CA LYS A 67 7.76 3.75 -5.77
C LYS A 67 8.83 2.69 -6.03
N PHE A 68 8.94 1.70 -5.17
CA PHE A 68 9.83 0.56 -5.42
C PHE A 68 9.43 -0.18 -6.70
N LEU A 69 8.14 -0.50 -6.86
CA LEU A 69 7.64 -1.18 -8.07
C LEU A 69 7.86 -0.33 -9.32
N GLU A 70 7.63 0.99 -9.25
CA GLU A 70 7.87 1.91 -10.36
C GLU A 70 9.34 1.90 -10.81
N VAL A 71 10.28 1.99 -9.87
CA VAL A 71 11.72 1.97 -10.17
C VAL A 71 12.09 0.64 -10.85
N MET A 72 11.63 -0.48 -10.31
CA MET A 72 11.98 -1.79 -10.86
C MET A 72 11.30 -2.07 -12.21
N ALA A 73 10.05 -1.64 -12.40
CA ALA A 73 9.36 -1.71 -13.68
C ALA A 73 10.11 -0.90 -14.76
N ASN A 74 10.56 0.32 -14.42
CA ASN A 74 11.36 1.14 -15.33
C ASN A 74 12.68 0.45 -15.71
N ARG A 75 13.36 -0.25 -14.78
CA ARG A 75 14.59 -1.02 -15.08
C ARG A 75 14.32 -2.20 -16.01
N LEU A 76 13.17 -2.82 -15.90
CA LEU A 76 12.72 -3.87 -16.81
C LEU A 76 12.16 -3.31 -18.14
N GLY A 77 11.97 -2.00 -18.27
CA GLY A 77 11.37 -1.36 -19.46
C GLY A 77 9.90 -1.75 -19.65
N VAL A 78 9.13 -1.84 -18.56
CA VAL A 78 7.70 -2.22 -18.56
C VAL A 78 6.87 -1.26 -17.73
N SER A 79 5.54 -1.26 -17.94
CA SER A 79 4.60 -0.61 -17.02
C SER A 79 4.43 -1.43 -15.74
N GLN A 80 3.85 -0.82 -14.69
CA GLN A 80 3.53 -1.55 -13.46
C GLN A 80 2.49 -2.66 -13.69
N GLU A 81 1.57 -2.46 -14.61
CA GLU A 81 0.57 -3.45 -15.01
C GLU A 81 1.25 -4.65 -15.70
N GLU A 82 2.15 -4.37 -16.63
CA GLU A 82 2.94 -5.40 -17.32
C GLU A 82 3.87 -6.14 -16.33
N LEU A 83 4.45 -5.44 -15.35
CA LEU A 83 5.24 -6.05 -14.29
C LEU A 83 4.42 -7.10 -13.52
N ALA A 84 3.16 -6.79 -13.17
CA ALA A 84 2.27 -7.72 -12.49
C ALA A 84 1.92 -8.93 -13.37
N ARG A 85 1.70 -8.72 -14.67
CA ARG A 85 1.43 -9.79 -15.63
C ARG A 85 2.63 -10.73 -15.78
N LEU A 86 3.83 -10.18 -15.92
CA LEU A 86 5.07 -10.97 -15.99
C LEU A 86 5.28 -11.77 -14.69
N ALA A 87 5.13 -11.12 -13.54
CA ALA A 87 5.33 -11.77 -12.24
C ALA A 87 4.42 -12.99 -12.03
N ARG A 88 3.21 -12.97 -12.58
CA ARG A 88 2.28 -14.10 -12.49
C ARG A 88 2.77 -15.35 -13.24
N ALA A 89 3.60 -15.18 -14.27
CA ALA A 89 4.19 -16.25 -15.06
C ALA A 89 5.59 -16.65 -14.58
N GLY A 90 6.18 -15.90 -13.65
CA GLY A 90 7.56 -16.11 -13.19
C GLY A 90 7.72 -17.27 -12.23
N ALA A 91 8.91 -17.87 -12.27
CA ALA A 91 9.34 -18.88 -11.31
C ALA A 91 9.87 -18.21 -10.01
N PRO A 92 9.79 -18.91 -8.86
CA PRO A 92 10.29 -18.41 -7.60
C PRO A 92 11.78 -18.01 -7.66
N THR A 93 11.99 -16.71 -7.54
CA THR A 93 13.31 -16.06 -7.53
C THR A 93 13.26 -14.98 -6.45
N SER A 94 14.39 -14.65 -5.83
CA SER A 94 14.45 -13.67 -4.74
C SER A 94 15.39 -12.52 -5.06
N ILE A 95 15.06 -11.36 -4.52
CA ILE A 95 15.93 -10.20 -4.41
C ILE A 95 16.31 -10.08 -2.93
N SER A 96 17.59 -10.17 -2.63
CA SER A 96 18.09 -10.19 -1.25
C SER A 96 18.18 -8.80 -0.63
N SER A 97 18.33 -7.77 -1.46
CA SER A 97 18.62 -6.41 -1.01
C SER A 97 17.40 -5.72 -0.39
N MET A 98 17.59 -5.21 0.82
CA MET A 98 16.57 -4.49 1.56
C MET A 98 16.38 -3.03 1.10
N CYS A 99 17.41 -2.41 0.60
CA CYS A 99 17.39 -1.03 0.13
C CYS A 99 17.07 -0.98 -1.36
N THR A 100 16.21 -0.04 -1.79
CA THR A 100 15.82 0.13 -3.20
C THR A 100 17.02 0.30 -4.12
N VAL A 101 18.05 1.04 -3.70
CA VAL A 101 19.26 1.28 -4.51
C VAL A 101 20.03 -0.02 -4.76
N PHE A 102 20.22 -0.85 -3.73
CA PHE A 102 20.89 -2.12 -3.88
C PHE A 102 20.04 -3.16 -4.61
N ALA A 103 18.72 -3.18 -4.38
CA ALA A 103 17.79 -4.02 -5.12
C ALA A 103 17.79 -3.68 -6.62
N GLU A 104 17.88 -2.40 -6.98
CA GLU A 104 18.03 -1.95 -8.37
C GLU A 104 19.31 -2.51 -9.00
N SER A 105 20.43 -2.45 -8.31
CA SER A 105 21.71 -3.03 -8.78
C SER A 105 21.63 -4.55 -8.92
N GLU A 106 20.91 -5.22 -8.03
CA GLU A 106 20.69 -6.67 -8.09
C GLU A 106 19.81 -7.05 -9.30
N VAL A 107 18.74 -6.29 -9.56
CA VAL A 107 17.90 -6.47 -10.76
C VAL A 107 18.72 -6.29 -12.04
N ILE A 108 19.56 -5.28 -12.12
CA ILE A 108 20.45 -5.06 -13.28
C ILE A 108 21.40 -6.26 -13.45
N SER A 109 21.95 -6.79 -12.34
CA SER A 109 22.80 -7.98 -12.37
C SER A 109 22.05 -9.23 -12.87
N LEU A 110 20.81 -9.43 -12.44
CA LEU A 110 19.96 -10.54 -12.91
C LEU A 110 19.67 -10.42 -14.41
N ILE A 111 19.38 -9.22 -14.91
CA ILE A 111 19.22 -8.96 -16.35
C ILE A 111 20.51 -9.34 -17.10
N GLY A 112 21.67 -8.90 -16.59
CA GLY A 112 22.99 -9.19 -17.20
C GLY A 112 23.34 -10.67 -17.20
N LYS A 113 22.80 -11.45 -16.28
CA LYS A 113 22.93 -12.92 -16.22
C LYS A 113 21.97 -13.66 -17.13
N GLY A 114 21.05 -12.97 -17.81
CA GLY A 114 20.04 -13.57 -18.67
C GLY A 114 18.88 -14.22 -17.90
N THR A 115 18.65 -13.85 -16.64
CA THR A 115 17.50 -14.33 -15.86
C THR A 115 16.20 -13.91 -16.58
N PRO A 116 15.22 -14.80 -16.74
CA PRO A 116 13.93 -14.47 -17.35
C PRO A 116 13.27 -13.26 -16.70
N ARG A 117 12.70 -12.37 -17.53
CA ARG A 117 12.05 -11.14 -17.04
C ARG A 117 10.89 -11.44 -16.09
N GLU A 118 10.19 -12.53 -16.34
CA GLU A 118 9.09 -13.05 -15.54
C GLU A 118 9.56 -13.38 -14.12
N ASP A 119 10.71 -14.04 -13.98
CA ASP A 119 11.27 -14.42 -12.69
C ASP A 119 11.76 -13.19 -11.90
N ILE A 120 12.37 -12.22 -12.60
CA ILE A 120 12.76 -10.95 -11.98
C ILE A 120 11.50 -10.19 -11.51
N ALA A 121 10.46 -10.13 -12.33
CA ALA A 121 9.19 -9.49 -11.98
C ALA A 121 8.53 -10.17 -10.76
N TYR A 122 8.54 -11.50 -10.70
CA TYR A 122 8.10 -12.25 -9.54
C TYR A 122 8.86 -11.82 -8.28
N ALA A 123 10.19 -11.83 -8.32
CA ALA A 123 11.04 -11.45 -7.19
C ALA A 123 10.79 -10.00 -6.72
N VAL A 124 10.57 -9.08 -7.66
CA VAL A 124 10.24 -7.68 -7.37
C VAL A 124 8.93 -7.56 -6.59
N ILE A 125 7.85 -8.22 -7.03
CA ILE A 125 6.56 -8.16 -6.32
C ILE A 125 6.65 -8.85 -4.97
N GLU A 126 7.25 -10.03 -4.89
CA GLU A 126 7.43 -10.76 -3.62
C GLU A 126 8.22 -9.95 -2.59
N SER A 127 9.24 -9.20 -3.02
CA SER A 127 9.99 -8.30 -2.14
C SER A 127 9.10 -7.24 -1.49
N VAL A 128 8.11 -6.69 -2.20
CA VAL A 128 7.14 -5.72 -1.62
C VAL A 128 6.15 -6.44 -0.71
N VAL A 129 5.60 -7.57 -1.15
CA VAL A 129 4.68 -8.40 -0.34
C VAL A 129 5.30 -8.76 1.00
N GLU A 130 6.56 -9.21 1.01
CA GLU A 130 7.27 -9.55 2.24
C GLU A 130 7.38 -8.37 3.20
N ARG A 131 7.79 -7.20 2.72
CA ARG A 131 7.93 -5.99 3.54
C ARG A 131 6.61 -5.51 4.10
N VAL A 132 5.57 -5.50 3.27
CA VAL A 132 4.22 -5.15 3.71
C VAL A 132 3.74 -6.13 4.77
N SER A 133 3.98 -7.44 4.61
CA SER A 133 3.58 -8.45 5.60
C SER A 133 4.28 -8.28 6.95
N VAL A 134 5.55 -7.89 6.95
CA VAL A 134 6.30 -7.57 8.19
C VAL A 134 5.68 -6.36 8.90
N LEU A 135 5.27 -5.33 8.14
CA LEU A 135 4.58 -4.18 8.74
C LEU A 135 3.20 -4.57 9.27
N VAL A 136 2.43 -5.40 8.55
CA VAL A 136 1.12 -5.94 8.98
C VAL A 136 1.26 -6.72 10.27
N ALA A 137 2.35 -7.46 10.47
CA ALA A 137 2.59 -8.22 11.70
C ALA A 137 2.60 -7.36 12.97
N GLN A 138 2.84 -6.05 12.86
CA GLN A 138 2.76 -5.11 13.97
C GLN A 138 1.34 -4.73 14.37
N GLY A 139 0.35 -4.98 13.49
CA GLY A 139 -1.05 -4.59 13.68
C GLY A 139 -2.06 -5.73 13.50
N LYS A 140 -1.68 -6.98 13.78
CA LYS A 140 -2.45 -8.21 13.48
C LYS A 140 -3.94 -8.15 13.78
N GLY A 141 -4.75 -8.58 12.82
CA GLY A 141 -6.18 -8.86 12.98
C GLY A 141 -6.90 -8.88 11.63
N ALA A 142 -7.37 -10.07 11.22
CA ALA A 142 -8.31 -10.20 10.09
C ALA A 142 -9.69 -9.60 10.48
N PRO A 143 -10.50 -9.18 9.51
CA PRO A 143 -10.25 -9.19 8.07
C PRO A 143 -9.23 -8.15 7.63
N TYR A 144 -8.58 -8.42 6.49
CA TYR A 144 -7.61 -7.51 5.88
C TYR A 144 -8.20 -6.79 4.67
N PHE A 145 -7.91 -5.50 4.55
CA PHE A 145 -8.37 -4.64 3.46
C PHE A 145 -7.18 -3.92 2.84
N LEU A 146 -7.07 -3.92 1.50
CA LEU A 146 -6.04 -3.18 0.79
C LEU A 146 -6.61 -1.89 0.22
N THR A 147 -5.88 -0.80 0.46
CA THR A 147 -6.14 0.55 -0.06
C THR A 147 -4.86 1.12 -0.70
N GLY A 148 -4.94 2.34 -1.21
CA GLY A 148 -3.82 2.97 -1.91
C GLY A 148 -3.67 2.49 -3.35
N GLY A 149 -2.61 2.93 -4.02
CA GLY A 149 -2.42 2.70 -5.46
C GLY A 149 -2.28 1.23 -5.86
N LEU A 150 -1.83 0.36 -4.94
CA LEU A 150 -1.66 -1.07 -5.25
C LEU A 150 -2.95 -1.89 -5.09
N CYS A 151 -4.06 -1.30 -4.64
CA CYS A 151 -5.33 -2.01 -4.56
C CYS A 151 -5.87 -2.47 -5.94
N ASP A 152 -5.44 -1.82 -7.01
CA ASP A 152 -5.81 -2.17 -8.39
C ASP A 152 -4.93 -3.31 -8.96
N ASN A 153 -3.84 -3.69 -8.29
CA ASN A 153 -2.96 -4.77 -8.70
C ASN A 153 -3.45 -6.12 -8.14
N GLY A 154 -4.29 -6.82 -8.90
CA GLY A 154 -4.88 -8.09 -8.47
C GLY A 154 -3.86 -9.18 -8.11
N TYR A 155 -2.69 -9.21 -8.78
CA TYR A 155 -1.63 -10.16 -8.44
C TYR A 155 -1.00 -9.84 -7.07
N PHE A 156 -0.75 -8.56 -6.79
CA PHE A 156 -0.26 -8.13 -5.49
C PHE A 156 -1.26 -8.47 -4.36
N VAL A 157 -2.56 -8.22 -4.59
CA VAL A 157 -3.63 -8.58 -3.62
C VAL A 157 -3.61 -10.08 -3.30
N GLU A 158 -3.54 -10.92 -4.33
CA GLU A 158 -3.48 -12.38 -4.21
C GLU A 158 -2.25 -12.83 -3.42
N ARG A 159 -1.07 -12.31 -3.78
CA ARG A 159 0.20 -12.67 -3.11
C ARG A 159 0.23 -12.21 -1.66
N LEU A 160 -0.28 -11.01 -1.37
CA LEU A 160 -0.38 -10.51 0.00
C LEU A 160 -1.32 -11.39 0.84
N GLY A 161 -2.48 -11.78 0.29
CA GLY A 161 -3.41 -12.69 0.96
C GLY A 161 -2.76 -14.05 1.26
N ALA A 162 -2.08 -14.64 0.27
CA ALA A 162 -1.35 -15.90 0.45
C ALA A 162 -0.27 -15.79 1.55
N ARG A 163 0.43 -14.66 1.62
CA ARG A 163 1.47 -14.43 2.64
C ARG A 163 0.90 -14.22 4.04
N LEU A 164 -0.27 -13.59 4.15
CA LEU A 164 -0.95 -13.34 5.43
C LEU A 164 -1.74 -14.57 5.93
N GLY A 165 -1.98 -15.56 5.07
CA GLY A 165 -2.79 -16.75 5.36
C GLY A 165 -4.30 -16.47 5.39
N GLU A 166 -4.73 -15.30 4.92
CA GLU A 166 -6.11 -14.84 4.93
C GLU A 166 -6.41 -13.99 3.69
N PRO A 167 -7.63 -14.00 3.16
CA PRO A 167 -8.00 -13.14 2.04
C PRO A 167 -7.80 -11.66 2.36
N VAL A 168 -7.31 -10.91 1.38
CA VAL A 168 -7.24 -9.45 1.42
C VAL A 168 -8.31 -8.91 0.50
N ALA A 169 -9.28 -8.18 1.06
CA ALA A 169 -10.35 -7.57 0.29
C ALA A 169 -9.95 -6.18 -0.20
N THR A 170 -10.47 -5.80 -1.37
CA THR A 170 -10.36 -4.46 -1.93
C THR A 170 -11.62 -4.12 -2.73
N GLU A 171 -11.79 -2.84 -3.09
CA GLU A 171 -12.87 -2.38 -3.98
C GLU A 171 -12.39 -1.21 -4.84
N SER A 172 -13.15 -0.86 -5.89
CA SER A 172 -12.76 0.15 -6.88
C SER A 172 -12.50 1.56 -6.32
N ARG A 173 -13.11 1.91 -5.19
CA ARG A 173 -12.90 3.19 -4.48
C ARG A 173 -11.81 3.14 -3.43
N ALA A 174 -11.23 1.98 -3.15
CA ALA A 174 -10.26 1.76 -2.08
C ALA A 174 -9.01 2.66 -2.22
N ARG A 175 -8.61 2.97 -3.45
CA ARG A 175 -7.51 3.92 -3.71
C ARG A 175 -7.78 5.33 -3.20
N PHE A 176 -9.05 5.69 -3.00
CA PHE A 176 -9.49 7.01 -2.54
C PHE A 176 -9.95 7.01 -1.08
N ALA A 177 -9.65 5.95 -0.30
CA ALA A 177 -10.12 5.82 1.08
C ALA A 177 -9.82 7.06 1.94
N GLY A 178 -8.63 7.64 1.82
CA GLY A 178 -8.28 8.88 2.51
C GLY A 178 -9.16 10.07 2.14
N ALA A 179 -9.46 10.26 0.85
CA ALA A 179 -10.32 11.34 0.36
C ALA A 179 -11.79 11.13 0.77
N VAL A 180 -12.28 9.91 0.68
CA VAL A 180 -13.63 9.54 1.16
C VAL A 180 -13.77 9.85 2.64
N GLY A 181 -12.79 9.49 3.45
CA GLY A 181 -12.80 9.78 4.88
C GLY A 181 -12.72 11.26 5.20
N ALA A 182 -11.94 12.04 4.46
CA ALA A 182 -11.89 13.49 4.60
C ALA A 182 -13.26 14.14 4.32
N ALA A 183 -13.92 13.72 3.25
CA ALA A 183 -15.27 14.20 2.88
C ALA A 183 -16.31 13.85 3.97
N LEU A 184 -16.29 12.63 4.49
CA LEU A 184 -17.18 12.20 5.56
C LEU A 184 -16.97 13.02 6.85
N LEU A 185 -15.72 13.30 7.20
CA LEU A 185 -15.40 14.11 8.39
C LEU A 185 -15.79 15.59 8.21
N ALA A 186 -15.72 16.12 6.99
CA ALA A 186 -16.18 17.47 6.69
C ALA A 186 -17.70 17.56 6.87
N ALA A 187 -18.47 16.64 6.28
CA ALA A 187 -19.93 16.59 6.39
C ALA A 187 -20.41 16.44 7.85
N GLU A 188 -19.74 15.64 8.68
CA GLU A 188 -20.05 15.51 10.12
C GLU A 188 -19.76 16.80 10.90
N GLY A 189 -18.82 17.62 10.44
CA GLY A 189 -18.48 18.92 11.04
C GLY A 189 -19.53 19.99 10.77
N GLU A 190 -20.16 19.98 9.61
CA GLU A 190 -21.24 20.90 9.25
C GLU A 190 -22.52 20.61 10.04
N GLY A 191 -22.88 19.33 10.22
CA GLY A 191 -24.07 18.93 10.99
C GLY A 191 -24.02 19.25 12.49
N ARG A 192 -22.86 19.71 13.04
CA ARG A 192 -22.72 20.15 14.44
C ARG A 192 -22.78 21.67 14.60
N ARG A 193 -22.84 22.42 13.51
CA ARG A 193 -22.94 23.91 13.50
C ARG A 193 -24.37 24.41 13.30
N SER A 194 -25.32 23.51 12.99
CA SER A 194 -26.76 23.77 12.95
C SER A 194 -27.45 23.28 14.22
#